data_456470d3a6457aa42778d969a2895a77
#
_entry.id   456470d3a6457aa42778d969a2895a77
#
_cell.length_a   1.000
_cell.length_b   1.000
_cell.length_c   1.000
_cell.angle_alpha   90.00
_cell.angle_beta   90.00
_cell.angle_gamma   90.00
#
_symmetry.space_group_name_H-M   'P 1'
#
loop_
_entity.id
_entity.type
_entity.pdbx_description
1 polymer ?
#
loop_
_entity_poly.entity_id
_entity_poly.type
_entity_poly.pdbx_seq_one_letter_code
_entity_poly.pdbx_strand_id
1 'polypeptide(L)'
;MNSITVAELKAKQDNKEDFQLIDIREGYELDICQIGGEHLPMGEILENLDKISKEKEVIVHCRSGKRSAAVINALETQYGYTNLINLEGGILAYAEQIDTTLSLY
;
A
#
# COMPACT_ATOMS: atom_id res chain seq x y z
N MET A 1 3.46 14.45 -0.78
CA MET A 1 3.04 13.05 -0.58
C MET A 1 3.30 12.62 0.85
N ASN A 2 2.30 12.08 1.50
CA ASN A 2 2.46 11.55 2.85
C ASN A 2 3.01 10.13 2.79
N SER A 3 3.82 9.76 3.75
CA SER A 3 4.37 8.41 3.85
C SER A 3 4.36 7.91 5.28
N ILE A 4 4.49 6.59 5.45
CA ILE A 4 4.49 5.91 6.74
C ILE A 4 5.56 4.82 6.70
N THR A 5 6.22 4.57 7.82
CA THR A 5 7.19 3.48 7.93
C THR A 5 6.47 2.15 8.20
N VAL A 6 7.17 1.04 7.97
CA VAL A 6 6.60 -0.29 8.28
C VAL A 6 6.34 -0.47 9.77
N ALA A 7 7.16 0.15 10.63
CA ALA A 7 6.93 0.11 12.08
C ALA A 7 5.64 0.84 12.46
N GLU A 8 5.39 1.99 11.84
CA GLU A 8 4.15 2.74 12.06
C GLU A 8 2.93 1.99 11.53
N LEU A 9 3.06 1.33 10.37
CA LEU A 9 1.99 0.48 9.85
C LEU A 9 1.69 -0.67 10.83
N LYS A 10 2.72 -1.32 11.34
CA LYS A 10 2.55 -2.41 12.30
C LYS A 10 1.82 -1.93 13.56
N ALA A 11 2.16 -0.74 14.05
CA ALA A 11 1.47 -0.15 15.20
C ALA A 11 -0.02 0.08 14.91
N LYS A 12 -0.35 0.57 13.72
CA LYS A 12 -1.76 0.76 13.31
C LYS A 12 -2.50 -0.57 13.26
N GLN A 13 -1.86 -1.61 12.74
CA GLN A 13 -2.45 -2.95 12.66
C GLN A 13 -2.69 -3.51 14.06
N ASP A 14 -1.70 -3.39 14.94
CA ASP A 14 -1.79 -3.89 16.32
C ASP A 14 -2.86 -3.17 17.13
N ASN A 15 -3.04 -1.87 16.88
CA ASN A 15 -4.05 -1.05 17.54
C ASN A 15 -5.42 -1.17 16.87
N LYS A 16 -5.54 -1.95 15.81
CA LYS A 16 -6.79 -2.16 15.05
C LYS A 16 -7.43 -0.85 14.62
N GLU A 17 -6.59 0.09 14.15
CA GLU A 17 -7.06 1.37 13.64
C GLU A 17 -7.83 1.19 12.34
N ASP A 18 -8.78 2.08 12.08
CA ASP A 18 -9.60 2.03 10.88
C ASP A 18 -8.88 2.71 9.72
N PHE A 19 -8.27 1.92 8.86
CA PHE A 19 -7.61 2.39 7.65
C PHE A 19 -7.79 1.36 6.54
N GLN A 20 -7.57 1.79 5.29
CA GLN A 20 -7.57 0.89 4.14
C GLN A 20 -6.13 0.60 3.75
N LEU A 21 -5.83 -0.66 3.48
CA LEU A 21 -4.51 -1.09 2.98
C LEU A 21 -4.70 -1.61 1.56
N ILE A 22 -3.94 -1.07 0.61
CA ILE A 22 -4.03 -1.44 -0.80
C ILE A 22 -2.68 -1.91 -1.31
N ASP A 23 -2.67 -3.10 -1.91
CA ASP A 23 -1.51 -3.69 -2.57
C ASP A 23 -1.70 -3.53 -4.08
N ILE A 24 -0.82 -2.76 -4.73
CA ILE A 24 -0.93 -2.47 -6.17
C ILE A 24 0.00 -3.33 -7.03
N ARG A 25 0.59 -4.36 -6.44
CA ARG A 25 1.48 -5.27 -7.17
C ARG A 25 0.71 -6.18 -8.12
N GLU A 26 1.44 -6.91 -8.94
CA GLU A 26 0.84 -7.91 -9.82
C GLU A 26 0.42 -9.16 -9.05
N GLY A 27 -0.52 -9.92 -9.60
CA GLY A 27 -1.02 -11.12 -8.93
C GLY A 27 0.05 -12.14 -8.61
N TYR A 28 1.05 -12.34 -9.50
CA TYR A 28 2.12 -13.30 -9.23
C TYR A 28 2.99 -12.89 -8.05
N GLU A 29 3.08 -11.59 -7.76
CA GLU A 29 3.85 -11.10 -6.62
C GLU A 29 3.17 -11.47 -5.29
N LEU A 30 1.83 -11.48 -5.27
CA LEU A 30 1.08 -11.91 -4.09
C LEU A 30 1.31 -13.39 -3.78
N ASP A 31 1.52 -14.20 -4.82
CA ASP A 31 1.82 -15.61 -4.64
C ASP A 31 3.18 -15.84 -3.96
N ILE A 32 4.09 -14.87 -4.07
CA ILE A 32 5.40 -14.95 -3.43
C ILE A 32 5.29 -14.57 -1.96
N CYS A 33 4.67 -13.42 -1.66
CA CYS A 33 4.40 -12.98 -0.30
C CYS A 33 3.35 -11.87 -0.31
N GLN A 34 2.67 -11.67 0.81
CA GLN A 34 1.69 -10.59 0.95
C GLN A 34 1.49 -10.26 2.43
N ILE A 35 0.97 -9.06 2.68
CA ILE A 35 0.67 -8.60 4.04
C ILE A 35 -0.83 -8.31 4.25
N GLY A 36 -1.67 -8.82 3.35
CA GLY A 36 -3.11 -8.60 3.41
C GLY A 36 -3.53 -7.31 2.72
N GLY A 37 -4.73 -6.86 3.03
CA GLY A 37 -5.32 -5.68 2.39
C GLY A 37 -6.03 -6.03 1.08
N GLU A 38 -6.46 -5.00 0.37
CA GLU A 38 -7.13 -5.16 -0.91
C GLU A 38 -6.11 -5.19 -2.03
N HIS A 39 -6.29 -6.09 -2.98
CA HIS A 39 -5.43 -6.17 -4.15
C HIS A 39 -6.05 -5.38 -5.31
N LEU A 40 -5.41 -4.27 -5.66
CA LEU A 40 -5.80 -3.45 -6.81
C LEU A 40 -4.56 -3.25 -7.69
N PRO A 41 -4.30 -4.15 -8.66
CA PRO A 41 -3.11 -4.05 -9.51
C PRO A 41 -2.99 -2.67 -10.17
N MET A 42 -1.77 -2.16 -10.24
CA MET A 42 -1.50 -0.81 -10.75
C MET A 42 -2.20 -0.51 -12.08
N GLY A 43 -2.22 -1.48 -13.01
CA GLY A 43 -2.85 -1.31 -14.31
C GLY A 43 -4.37 -1.22 -14.28
N GLU A 44 -4.99 -1.55 -13.14
CA GLU A 44 -6.45 -1.57 -12.99
C GLU A 44 -6.98 -0.49 -12.04
N ILE A 45 -6.09 0.37 -11.53
CA ILE A 45 -6.47 1.36 -10.52
C ILE A 45 -7.57 2.30 -11.03
N LEU A 46 -7.44 2.80 -12.26
CA LEU A 46 -8.39 3.79 -12.80
C LEU A 46 -9.78 3.19 -13.01
N GLU A 47 -9.88 1.90 -13.20
CA GLU A 47 -11.16 1.18 -13.35
C GLU A 47 -11.80 0.87 -11.99
N ASN A 48 -11.06 1.06 -10.90
CA ASN A 48 -11.47 0.67 -9.55
C ASN A 48 -11.39 1.80 -8.53
N LEU A 49 -11.50 3.05 -8.98
CA LEU A 49 -11.44 4.21 -8.08
C LEU A 49 -12.54 4.18 -7.00
N ASP A 50 -13.67 3.57 -7.31
CA ASP A 50 -14.76 3.41 -6.35
C ASP A 50 -14.40 2.52 -5.15
N LYS A 51 -13.34 1.71 -5.28
CA LYS A 51 -12.87 0.85 -4.18
C LYS A 51 -11.88 1.55 -3.25
N ILE A 52 -11.43 2.75 -3.62
CA ILE A 52 -10.46 3.52 -2.82
C ILE A 52 -11.21 4.57 -2.01
N SER A 53 -11.14 4.47 -0.68
CA SER A 53 -11.81 5.42 0.19
C SER A 53 -11.28 6.83 -0.02
N LYS A 54 -12.17 7.81 0.06
CA LYS A 54 -11.80 9.23 0.07
C LYS A 54 -11.89 9.83 1.47
N GLU A 55 -12.31 9.06 2.47
CA GLU A 55 -12.57 9.54 3.81
C GLU A 55 -11.55 9.06 4.83
N LYS A 56 -11.29 7.75 4.89
CA LYS A 56 -10.31 7.22 5.85
C LYS A 56 -8.90 7.23 5.25
N GLU A 57 -7.91 7.06 6.11
CA GLU A 57 -6.53 6.91 5.65
C GLU A 57 -6.42 5.68 4.76
N VAL A 58 -5.74 5.83 3.62
CA VAL A 58 -5.49 4.74 2.69
C VAL A 58 -3.98 4.58 2.55
N ILE A 59 -3.47 3.43 2.98
CA ILE A 59 -2.05 3.11 2.88
C ILE A 59 -1.86 2.26 1.63
N VAL A 60 -1.03 2.74 0.71
CA VAL A 60 -0.78 2.09 -0.58
C VAL A 60 0.64 1.55 -0.58
N HIS A 61 0.81 0.30 -0.98
CA HIS A 61 2.14 -0.30 -1.04
C HIS A 61 2.37 -1.10 -2.31
N CYS A 62 3.65 -1.26 -2.61
CA CYS A 62 4.15 -2.14 -3.65
C CYS A 62 5.38 -2.88 -3.11
N ARG A 63 6.30 -3.28 -3.98
CA ARG A 63 7.51 -3.98 -3.54
C ARG A 63 8.45 -3.07 -2.76
N SER A 64 8.83 -1.92 -3.35
CA SER A 64 9.85 -1.02 -2.78
C SER A 64 9.33 0.37 -2.42
N GLY A 65 8.10 0.71 -2.79
CA GLY A 65 7.54 2.04 -2.60
C GLY A 65 7.54 2.93 -3.84
N LYS A 66 8.18 2.49 -4.94
CA LYS A 66 8.27 3.32 -6.16
C LYS A 66 6.98 3.33 -6.98
N ARG A 67 6.42 2.17 -7.25
CA ARG A 67 5.15 2.08 -8.00
C ARG A 67 4.02 2.74 -7.22
N SER A 68 3.96 2.50 -5.91
CA SER A 68 2.93 3.10 -5.06
C SER A 68 3.06 4.62 -5.00
N ALA A 69 4.28 5.16 -4.95
CA ALA A 69 4.49 6.60 -5.01
C ALA A 69 3.96 7.18 -6.32
N ALA A 70 4.20 6.52 -7.45
CA ALA A 70 3.70 6.97 -8.75
C ALA A 70 2.17 6.95 -8.81
N VAL A 71 1.55 5.90 -8.29
CA VAL A 71 0.08 5.79 -8.23
C VAL A 71 -0.50 6.91 -7.36
N ILE A 72 0.06 7.11 -6.17
CA ILE A 72 -0.41 8.17 -5.27
C ILE A 72 -0.30 9.54 -5.93
N ASN A 73 0.85 9.82 -6.55
CA ASN A 73 1.03 11.10 -7.24
C ASN A 73 -0.03 11.34 -8.31
N ALA A 74 -0.34 10.33 -9.12
CA ALA A 74 -1.35 10.43 -10.15
C ALA A 74 -2.75 10.67 -9.56
N LEU A 75 -3.10 9.94 -8.50
CA LEU A 75 -4.39 10.08 -7.86
C LEU A 75 -4.54 11.45 -7.17
N GLU A 76 -3.47 11.96 -6.55
CA GLU A 76 -3.49 13.28 -5.93
C GLU A 76 -3.62 14.39 -6.97
N THR A 77 -2.86 14.33 -8.06
CA THR A 77 -2.82 15.41 -9.05
C THR A 77 -4.01 15.39 -10.02
N GLN A 78 -4.50 14.20 -10.37
CA GLN A 78 -5.54 14.07 -11.40
C GLN A 78 -6.93 13.83 -10.84
N TYR A 79 -7.05 13.27 -9.65
CA TYR A 79 -8.33 12.87 -9.07
C TYR A 79 -8.61 13.48 -7.70
N GLY A 80 -7.73 14.35 -7.21
CA GLY A 80 -7.97 15.14 -6.00
C GLY A 80 -7.96 14.37 -4.69
N TYR A 81 -7.33 13.21 -4.63
CA TYR A 81 -7.21 12.47 -3.38
C TYR A 81 -6.31 13.22 -2.40
N THR A 82 -6.71 13.22 -1.12
CA THR A 82 -5.96 13.90 -0.05
C THR A 82 -5.61 13.00 1.12
N ASN A 83 -6.00 11.72 1.05
CA ASN A 83 -5.93 10.78 2.16
C ASN A 83 -5.03 9.57 1.90
N LEU A 84 -4.18 9.64 0.87
CA LEU A 84 -3.31 8.53 0.49
C LEU A 84 -1.95 8.64 1.16
N ILE A 85 -1.42 7.50 1.60
CA ILE A 85 -0.17 7.41 2.34
C ILE A 85 0.68 6.30 1.71
N ASN A 86 1.93 6.61 1.38
CA ASN A 86 2.85 5.61 0.81
C ASN A 86 3.58 4.85 1.91
N LEU A 87 3.63 3.52 1.78
CA LEU A 87 4.43 2.70 2.69
C LEU A 87 5.90 2.76 2.27
N GLU A 88 6.72 3.43 3.06
CA GLU A 88 8.16 3.55 2.79
C GLU A 88 8.84 2.19 2.78
N GLY A 89 9.58 1.93 1.71
CA GLY A 89 10.30 0.67 1.54
C GLY A 89 9.42 -0.50 1.13
N GLY A 90 8.11 -0.31 1.07
CA GLY A 90 7.17 -1.32 0.61
C GLY A 90 7.22 -2.63 1.38
N ILE A 91 6.80 -3.72 0.72
CA ILE A 91 6.77 -5.04 1.34
C ILE A 91 8.18 -5.57 1.65
N LEU A 92 9.21 -5.10 0.94
CA LEU A 92 10.59 -5.48 1.25
C LEU A 92 10.97 -5.03 2.65
N ALA A 93 10.69 -3.78 3.00
CA ALA A 93 10.98 -3.26 4.34
C ALA A 93 10.14 -3.99 5.39
N TYR A 94 8.88 -4.30 5.08
CA TYR A 94 8.01 -5.04 6.00
C TYR A 94 8.58 -6.44 6.26
N ALA A 95 9.05 -7.13 5.23
CA ALA A 95 9.65 -8.46 5.35
C ALA A 95 10.95 -8.42 6.17
N GLU A 96 11.75 -7.38 6.00
CA GLU A 96 13.03 -7.27 6.71
C GLU A 96 12.87 -6.89 8.18
N GLN A 97 11.90 -6.04 8.50
CA GLN A 97 11.81 -5.42 9.82
C GLN A 97 10.66 -5.94 10.67
N ILE A 98 9.58 -6.42 10.07
CA ILE A 98 8.36 -6.78 10.79
C ILE A 98 8.10 -8.29 10.73
N ASP A 99 8.04 -8.86 9.52
CA ASP A 99 7.70 -10.28 9.35
C ASP A 99 8.77 -10.97 8.51
N THR A 100 9.78 -11.49 9.19
CA THR A 100 10.93 -12.15 8.55
C THR A 100 10.59 -13.52 7.97
N THR A 101 9.36 -14.00 8.13
CA THR A 101 8.90 -15.26 7.51
C THR A 101 8.47 -15.06 6.06
N LEU A 102 8.28 -13.81 5.61
CA LEU A 102 7.89 -13.53 4.23
C LEU A 102 9.05 -13.85 3.27
N SER A 103 8.71 -14.43 2.12
CA SER A 103 9.70 -14.69 1.07
C SER A 103 10.10 -13.38 0.40
N LEU A 104 11.41 -13.15 0.26
CA LEU A 104 11.94 -11.99 -0.46
C LEU A 104 12.04 -12.31 -1.96
N TYR A 105 11.97 -11.25 -2.77
CA TYR A 105 12.05 -11.40 -4.21
C TYR A 105 12.61 -10.16 -4.89
#